data_f21781a8ef946bfef189bb107181ef0f
#
_entry.id   f21781a8ef946bfef189bb107181ef0f
#
_cell.length_a   1.000
_cell.length_b   1.000
_cell.length_c   1.000
_cell.angle_alpha   90.00
_cell.angle_beta   90.00
_cell.angle_gamma   90.00
#
_symmetry.space_group_name_H-M   'P 1'
#
loop_
_entity.id
_entity.type
_entity.pdbx_description
1 polymer ?
#
loop_
_entity_poly.entity_id
_entity_poly.type
_entity_poly.pdbx_seq_one_letter_code
_entity_poly.pdbx_strand_id
1 'polypeptide(L)'
;TNGYFTHGNGTKNKAMAGSGIAMPEDSIDVTNNPAVAPFVGKQLIIGAAVFSPIRKYETGDSMFNGNFNAFTIGPNSLKSKSNYFVIPHIAMSWQLDNGNALAVSFYGRGGMNTDWQGGTATFDPDGPGPAQVGTFPGTYGDALFGGEGDAGVNLSQAFLDLTWAKQFSDHISLGVSAILAGQMFEAEGVRTFAQYTKTFAESSNPMMPDMPTNLSNNGKSWSYGYGLKVGIHAPLTDRVALGAMYQTKIKMGDFDEYSDLFAGGGSFDIPANLKLGLTAKVSERLTMNFDLEHTWFSDVPAVGNPIQNLFKCPTAGQGGTDTSYCLGGSRGGGFGWEDMTVYKIGMAWKSGEDWTWR
;
A
#
# COMPACT_ATOMS: atom_id res chain seq x y z
N THR A 1 -6.69 3.32 7.39
CA THR A 1 -5.67 3.32 6.32
C THR A 1 -6.26 3.83 5.02
N ASN A 2 -5.44 4.48 4.21
CA ASN A 2 -5.84 4.98 2.89
C ASN A 2 -5.34 3.97 1.84
N GLY A 3 -6.17 2.96 1.51
CA GLY A 3 -5.68 1.78 0.83
C GLY A 3 -4.65 1.06 1.70
N TYR A 4 -3.44 0.79 1.16
CA TYR A 4 -2.34 0.21 1.94
C TYR A 4 -1.42 1.27 2.60
N PHE A 5 -1.70 2.58 2.44
CA PHE A 5 -0.95 3.64 3.12
C PHE A 5 -1.45 3.92 4.54
N THR A 6 -0.56 4.40 5.40
CA THR A 6 -0.94 4.97 6.69
C THR A 6 -1.77 6.25 6.48
N HIS A 7 -2.69 6.55 7.41
CA HIS A 7 -3.53 7.75 7.32
C HIS A 7 -2.78 9.06 7.61
N GLY A 8 -1.57 8.99 8.17
CA GLY A 8 -0.71 10.14 8.46
C GLY A 8 0.68 9.70 8.90
N ASN A 9 1.63 10.62 8.94
CA ASN A 9 2.99 10.41 9.39
C ASN A 9 3.24 11.20 10.70
N GLY A 10 3.90 10.56 11.66
CA GLY A 10 4.11 11.14 12.99
C GLY A 10 2.90 11.05 13.92
N THR A 11 3.15 11.16 15.22
CA THR A 11 2.12 10.95 16.26
C THR A 11 1.06 12.04 16.25
N LYS A 12 1.46 13.30 16.14
CA LYS A 12 0.54 14.44 16.17
C LYS A 12 -0.39 14.43 14.95
N ASN A 13 0.16 14.22 13.76
CA ASN A 13 -0.61 14.15 12.53
C ASN A 13 -1.60 12.95 12.54
N LYS A 14 -1.18 11.77 13.04
CA LYS A 14 -2.06 10.63 13.22
C LYS A 14 -3.20 10.89 14.20
N ALA A 15 -2.94 11.62 15.28
CA ALA A 15 -3.96 11.98 16.26
C ALA A 15 -5.05 12.90 15.67
N MET A 16 -4.74 13.61 14.57
CA MET A 16 -5.68 14.43 13.80
C MET A 16 -6.20 13.72 12.55
N ALA A 17 -6.31 12.38 12.57
CA ALA A 17 -6.72 11.56 11.43
C ALA A 17 -5.86 11.75 10.16
N GLY A 18 -4.62 12.23 10.31
CA GLY A 18 -3.72 12.53 9.20
C GLY A 18 -4.02 13.81 8.45
N SER A 19 -4.84 14.71 9.02
CA SER A 19 -5.04 16.06 8.51
C SER A 19 -3.96 17.02 9.00
N GLY A 20 -3.89 18.22 8.44
CA GLY A 20 -2.96 19.27 8.85
C GLY A 20 -1.79 19.48 7.90
N ILE A 21 -1.99 19.28 6.60
CA ILE A 21 -0.96 19.55 5.58
C ILE A 21 -0.48 21.01 5.58
N ALA A 22 -1.30 21.92 6.09
CA ALA A 22 -0.99 23.34 6.27
C ALA A 22 -0.65 23.71 7.71
N MET A 23 -0.49 22.75 8.63
CA MET A 23 -0.21 22.96 10.05
C MET A 23 1.17 22.42 10.43
N PRO A 24 2.24 23.23 10.33
CA PRO A 24 3.57 22.80 10.77
C PRO A 24 3.65 22.72 12.30
N GLU A 25 3.93 21.53 12.81
CA GLU A 25 4.12 21.29 14.26
C GLU A 25 5.50 20.73 14.59
N ASP A 26 5.99 19.80 13.75
CA ASP A 26 7.30 19.19 13.95
C ASP A 26 7.95 18.71 12.64
N SER A 27 9.22 18.27 12.73
CA SER A 27 10.02 17.92 11.54
C SER A 27 9.42 16.80 10.70
N ILE A 28 8.60 15.91 11.27
CA ILE A 28 7.99 14.83 10.50
C ILE A 28 6.86 15.33 9.58
N ASP A 29 6.29 16.52 9.84
CA ASP A 29 5.25 17.10 8.98
C ASP A 29 5.79 17.47 7.59
N VAL A 30 7.11 17.63 7.46
CA VAL A 30 7.80 17.82 6.16
C VAL A 30 7.53 16.65 5.21
N THR A 31 7.29 15.44 5.72
CA THR A 31 6.90 14.28 4.91
C THR A 31 5.48 14.40 4.33
N ASN A 32 4.61 15.19 4.96
CA ASN A 32 3.27 15.49 4.46
C ASN A 32 3.28 16.68 3.49
N ASN A 33 4.11 17.71 3.76
CA ASN A 33 4.28 18.86 2.90
C ASN A 33 5.71 19.42 3.02
N PRO A 34 6.57 19.29 1.99
CA PRO A 34 7.95 19.78 2.09
C PRO A 34 8.06 21.29 2.34
N ALA A 35 7.06 22.08 1.93
CA ALA A 35 7.06 23.52 2.09
C ALA A 35 6.92 24.00 3.54
N VAL A 36 6.59 23.12 4.50
CA VAL A 36 6.51 23.51 5.92
C VAL A 36 7.87 23.47 6.64
N ALA A 37 8.92 22.97 6.00
CA ALA A 37 10.25 22.87 6.62
C ALA A 37 10.77 24.19 7.23
N PRO A 38 10.59 25.40 6.63
CA PRO A 38 11.02 26.65 7.24
C PRO A 38 10.31 26.99 8.56
N PHE A 39 9.13 26.42 8.81
CA PHE A 39 8.27 26.77 9.95
C PHE A 39 8.41 25.81 11.15
N VAL A 40 9.03 24.64 10.97
CA VAL A 40 9.14 23.63 12.04
C VAL A 40 10.37 23.81 12.95
N GLY A 41 11.28 24.73 12.62
CA GLY A 41 12.46 24.99 13.43
C GLY A 41 13.54 23.91 13.30
N LYS A 42 14.62 24.06 14.09
CA LYS A 42 15.67 23.03 14.19
C LYS A 42 15.26 22.00 15.24
N GLN A 43 14.93 20.81 14.79
CA GLN A 43 14.52 19.73 15.69
C GLN A 43 14.82 18.34 15.13
N LEU A 44 14.93 17.38 16.02
CA LEU A 44 14.99 15.96 15.75
C LEU A 44 13.77 15.29 16.38
N ILE A 45 13.00 14.57 15.58
CA ILE A 45 11.87 13.75 16.02
C ILE A 45 12.21 12.30 15.77
N ILE A 46 12.01 11.45 16.78
CA ILE A 46 12.12 9.99 16.69
C ILE A 46 10.85 9.42 17.29
N GLY A 47 10.20 8.51 16.57
CA GLY A 47 9.00 7.87 17.06
C GLY A 47 8.67 6.59 16.33
N ALA A 48 7.65 5.91 16.84
CA ALA A 48 7.09 4.72 16.22
C ALA A 48 5.59 4.64 16.50
N ALA A 49 4.86 3.99 15.60
CA ALA A 49 3.48 3.61 15.83
C ALA A 49 3.37 2.08 15.84
N VAL A 50 2.61 1.55 16.79
CA VAL A 50 2.21 0.14 16.77
C VAL A 50 0.88 0.06 16.04
N PHE A 51 0.89 -0.64 14.91
CA PHE A 51 -0.31 -0.92 14.11
C PHE A 51 -0.75 -2.35 14.40
N SER A 52 -1.98 -2.52 14.87
CA SER A 52 -2.52 -3.84 15.25
C SER A 52 -3.83 -4.12 14.50
N PRO A 53 -3.77 -4.51 13.22
CA PRO A 53 -4.94 -4.93 12.47
C PRO A 53 -5.30 -6.37 12.86
N ILE A 54 -6.53 -6.59 13.30
CA ILE A 54 -7.06 -7.94 13.54
C ILE A 54 -7.87 -8.33 12.31
N ARG A 55 -7.40 -9.35 11.55
CA ARG A 55 -8.06 -9.83 10.34
C ARG A 55 -8.58 -11.23 10.56
N LYS A 56 -9.79 -11.44 10.09
CA LYS A 56 -10.49 -12.73 10.12
C LYS A 56 -11.19 -12.92 8.78
N TYR A 57 -11.18 -14.13 8.25
CA TYR A 57 -12.17 -14.51 7.27
C TYR A 57 -13.06 -15.64 7.81
N GLU A 58 -14.24 -15.73 7.25
CA GLU A 58 -15.20 -16.80 7.52
C GLU A 58 -15.89 -17.14 6.19
N THR A 59 -15.86 -18.42 5.83
CA THR A 59 -16.44 -18.93 4.60
C THR A 59 -17.46 -20.01 4.93
N GLY A 60 -18.60 -19.99 4.26
CA GLY A 60 -19.57 -21.08 4.20
C GLY A 60 -19.31 -22.00 3.00
N ASP A 61 -20.32 -22.81 2.69
CA ASP A 61 -20.29 -23.66 1.50
C ASP A 61 -20.20 -22.81 0.25
N SER A 62 -19.36 -23.24 -0.72
CA SER A 62 -19.22 -22.56 -1.98
C SER A 62 -20.44 -22.77 -2.89
N MET A 63 -20.91 -21.70 -3.53
CA MET A 63 -21.92 -21.79 -4.59
C MET A 63 -21.45 -22.56 -5.84
N PHE A 64 -20.12 -22.77 -5.97
CA PHE A 64 -19.51 -23.46 -7.09
C PHE A 64 -19.26 -24.95 -6.83
N ASN A 65 -19.50 -25.44 -5.61
CA ASN A 65 -19.48 -26.88 -5.32
C ASN A 65 -20.48 -27.60 -6.26
N GLY A 66 -20.02 -28.67 -6.88
CA GLY A 66 -20.78 -29.38 -7.92
C GLY A 66 -20.63 -28.78 -9.33
N ASN A 67 -19.68 -27.86 -9.54
CA ASN A 67 -19.31 -27.40 -10.87
C ASN A 67 -17.97 -28.01 -11.29
N PHE A 68 -17.90 -28.46 -12.52
CA PHE A 68 -16.71 -29.10 -13.10
C PHE A 68 -15.44 -28.23 -12.92
N ASN A 69 -14.40 -28.82 -12.36
CA ASN A 69 -13.13 -28.16 -12.02
C ASN A 69 -13.24 -26.96 -11.07
N ALA A 70 -14.29 -26.90 -10.26
CA ALA A 70 -14.39 -25.86 -9.25
C ALA A 70 -13.33 -26.04 -8.15
N PHE A 71 -12.58 -24.99 -7.90
CA PHE A 71 -11.64 -24.88 -6.80
C PHE A 71 -12.07 -23.73 -5.90
N THR A 72 -12.31 -24.00 -4.62
CA THR A 72 -12.89 -23.01 -3.72
C THR A 72 -12.26 -23.09 -2.33
N ILE A 73 -12.25 -21.95 -1.62
CA ILE A 73 -11.92 -21.94 -0.19
C ILE A 73 -12.99 -22.76 0.52
N GLY A 74 -12.57 -23.77 1.29
CA GLY A 74 -13.47 -24.61 2.07
C GLY A 74 -14.13 -23.86 3.23
N PRO A 75 -15.25 -24.41 3.79
CA PRO A 75 -15.90 -23.83 4.96
C PRO A 75 -14.92 -23.72 6.13
N ASN A 76 -14.60 -22.50 6.53
CA ASN A 76 -13.58 -22.21 7.54
C ASN A 76 -13.79 -20.87 8.24
N SER A 77 -13.18 -20.75 9.41
CA SER A 77 -13.04 -19.50 10.12
C SER A 77 -11.60 -19.36 10.62
N LEU A 78 -10.83 -18.48 10.00
CA LEU A 78 -9.44 -18.26 10.37
C LEU A 78 -9.16 -16.81 10.76
N LYS A 79 -8.24 -16.64 11.71
CA LYS A 79 -7.65 -15.35 12.07
C LYS A 79 -6.22 -15.31 11.58
N SER A 80 -5.82 -14.19 10.99
CA SER A 80 -4.42 -13.95 10.64
C SER A 80 -3.56 -14.00 11.91
N LYS A 81 -2.38 -14.60 11.80
CA LYS A 81 -1.41 -14.73 12.91
C LYS A 81 -0.51 -13.51 13.06
N SER A 82 -0.36 -12.70 12.01
CA SER A 82 0.44 -11.48 12.04
C SER A 82 -0.42 -10.27 12.43
N ASN A 83 -0.35 -9.83 13.68
CA ASN A 83 -1.27 -8.83 14.23
C ASN A 83 -0.60 -7.57 14.75
N TYR A 84 0.74 -7.48 14.78
CA TYR A 84 1.46 -6.34 15.33
C TYR A 84 2.57 -5.90 14.40
N PHE A 85 2.57 -4.61 14.05
CA PHE A 85 3.55 -4.00 13.15
C PHE A 85 4.06 -2.71 13.77
N VAL A 86 5.38 -2.56 13.80
CA VAL A 86 6.02 -1.33 14.23
C VAL A 86 6.31 -0.48 12.99
N ILE A 87 5.78 0.74 12.96
CA ILE A 87 5.99 1.71 11.88
C ILE A 87 6.87 2.83 12.42
N PRO A 88 8.19 2.79 12.18
CA PRO A 88 9.11 3.81 12.69
C PRO A 88 9.03 5.09 11.88
N HIS A 89 9.44 6.20 12.52
CA HIS A 89 9.73 7.44 11.83
C HIS A 89 10.83 8.22 12.56
N ILE A 90 11.69 8.85 11.76
CA ILE A 90 12.74 9.76 12.22
C ILE A 90 12.75 10.93 11.26
N ALA A 91 12.78 12.15 11.78
CA ALA A 91 12.91 13.35 10.96
C ALA A 91 13.79 14.38 11.65
N MET A 92 14.62 15.04 10.87
CA MET A 92 15.46 16.14 11.34
C MET A 92 15.35 17.31 10.38
N SER A 93 15.24 18.52 10.92
CA SER A 93 15.15 19.76 10.14
C SER A 93 16.17 20.80 10.62
N TRP A 94 16.60 21.64 9.71
CA TRP A 94 17.53 22.75 9.94
C TRP A 94 17.04 23.99 9.20
N GLN A 95 17.04 25.13 9.87
CA GLN A 95 16.86 26.42 9.23
C GLN A 95 18.23 26.94 8.77
N LEU A 96 18.24 27.46 7.56
CA LEU A 96 19.36 28.14 6.94
C LEU A 96 19.04 29.63 6.77
N ASP A 97 20.04 30.39 6.36
CA ASP A 97 19.84 31.82 6.10
C ASP A 97 18.85 32.09 4.96
N ASN A 98 18.28 33.29 4.97
CA ASN A 98 17.39 33.79 3.91
C ASN A 98 16.13 32.96 3.68
N GLY A 99 15.53 32.39 4.76
CA GLY A 99 14.30 31.62 4.69
C GLY A 99 14.42 30.23 4.09
N ASN A 100 15.65 29.75 3.89
CA ASN A 100 15.87 28.36 3.43
C ASN A 100 15.78 27.38 4.61
N ALA A 101 15.41 26.17 4.34
CA ALA A 101 15.42 25.04 5.28
C ALA A 101 15.77 23.73 4.58
N LEU A 102 16.41 22.85 5.34
CA LEU A 102 16.67 21.47 4.93
C LEU A 102 15.97 20.52 5.91
N ALA A 103 15.55 19.37 5.42
CA ALA A 103 15.12 18.28 6.27
C ALA A 103 15.49 16.92 5.67
N VAL A 104 15.69 15.95 6.56
CA VAL A 104 15.86 14.54 6.23
C VAL A 104 14.86 13.77 7.06
N SER A 105 14.09 12.88 6.39
CA SER A 105 13.06 12.09 7.06
C SER A 105 13.10 10.65 6.57
N PHE A 106 13.08 9.70 7.52
CA PHE A 106 12.90 8.27 7.25
C PHE A 106 11.61 7.80 7.93
N TYR A 107 10.74 7.13 7.19
CA TYR A 107 9.44 6.71 7.72
C TYR A 107 8.83 5.53 6.97
N GLY A 108 8.13 4.65 7.70
CA GLY A 108 7.24 3.64 7.13
C GLY A 108 5.92 4.27 6.68
N ARG A 109 5.49 4.00 5.44
CA ARG A 109 4.25 4.59 4.91
C ARG A 109 3.23 3.56 4.44
N GLY A 110 3.64 2.48 3.80
CA GLY A 110 2.76 1.50 3.19
C GLY A 110 3.00 0.10 3.70
N GLY A 111 1.95 -0.72 3.61
CA GLY A 111 2.05 -2.13 3.91
C GLY A 111 0.73 -2.87 3.80
N MET A 112 0.82 -4.12 3.43
CA MET A 112 -0.26 -5.11 3.49
C MET A 112 0.29 -6.37 4.11
N ASN A 113 -0.48 -6.99 4.98
CA ASN A 113 -0.04 -8.25 5.57
C ASN A 113 -1.22 -9.11 5.95
N THR A 114 -1.14 -10.38 5.61
CA THR A 114 -1.97 -11.48 6.12
C THR A 114 -1.11 -12.70 6.31
N ASP A 115 -1.45 -13.54 7.27
CA ASP A 115 -0.79 -14.81 7.57
C ASP A 115 -1.89 -15.79 8.03
N TRP A 116 -2.36 -16.59 7.07
CA TRP A 116 -3.42 -17.57 7.25
C TRP A 116 -2.77 -18.95 7.43
N GLN A 117 -2.62 -19.37 8.68
CA GLN A 117 -2.07 -20.68 9.00
C GLN A 117 -3.19 -21.71 9.10
N GLY A 118 -3.14 -22.72 8.24
CA GLY A 118 -4.15 -23.75 8.13
C GLY A 118 -5.31 -23.39 7.20
N GLY A 119 -6.49 -23.92 7.48
CA GLY A 119 -7.65 -23.86 6.60
C GLY A 119 -7.68 -25.01 5.62
N THR A 120 -8.69 -25.01 4.77
CA THR A 120 -8.85 -26.02 3.71
C THR A 120 -9.38 -25.38 2.45
N ALA A 121 -9.09 -26.00 1.30
CA ALA A 121 -9.74 -25.73 0.05
C ALA A 121 -10.40 -27.01 -0.49
N THR A 122 -11.44 -26.86 -1.29
CA THR A 122 -12.12 -27.98 -1.96
C THR A 122 -11.94 -27.89 -3.46
N PHE A 123 -11.80 -29.04 -4.09
CA PHE A 123 -11.70 -29.18 -5.53
C PHE A 123 -12.70 -30.20 -6.00
N ASP A 124 -13.55 -29.81 -6.95
CA ASP A 124 -14.54 -30.66 -7.60
C ASP A 124 -14.13 -30.94 -9.05
N PRO A 125 -13.61 -32.15 -9.36
CA PRO A 125 -13.05 -32.43 -10.66
C PRO A 125 -14.12 -32.66 -11.76
N ASP A 126 -15.35 -33.08 -11.40
CA ASP A 126 -16.38 -33.49 -12.37
C ASP A 126 -17.78 -32.89 -12.11
N GLY A 127 -17.89 -31.94 -11.16
CA GLY A 127 -19.15 -31.28 -10.82
C GLY A 127 -20.15 -32.21 -10.17
N PRO A 128 -21.36 -32.39 -10.78
CA PRO A 128 -22.37 -33.30 -10.24
C PRO A 128 -22.08 -34.80 -10.54
N GLY A 129 -20.87 -35.11 -11.07
CA GLY A 129 -20.43 -36.46 -11.37
C GLY A 129 -20.14 -37.29 -10.11
N PRO A 130 -19.72 -38.56 -10.32
CA PRO A 130 -19.49 -39.49 -9.21
C PRO A 130 -18.15 -39.30 -8.49
N ALA A 131 -17.23 -38.47 -9.01
CA ALA A 131 -15.97 -38.24 -8.34
C ALA A 131 -16.20 -37.50 -7.02
N GLN A 132 -15.42 -37.88 -6.01
CA GLN A 132 -15.50 -37.20 -4.72
C GLN A 132 -14.81 -35.83 -4.80
N VAL A 133 -15.46 -34.85 -4.19
CA VAL A 133 -14.84 -33.53 -3.93
C VAL A 133 -13.60 -33.73 -3.05
N GLY A 134 -12.44 -33.33 -3.55
CA GLY A 134 -11.19 -33.39 -2.81
C GLY A 134 -11.13 -32.24 -1.80
N THR A 135 -10.59 -32.52 -0.60
CA THR A 135 -10.29 -31.49 0.43
C THR A 135 -8.79 -31.45 0.65
N PHE A 136 -8.21 -30.26 0.54
CA PHE A 136 -6.76 -30.05 0.63
C PHE A 136 -6.43 -29.07 1.76
N PRO A 137 -5.35 -29.31 2.52
CA PRO A 137 -4.89 -28.36 3.52
C PRO A 137 -4.50 -27.01 2.91
N GLY A 138 -4.70 -25.95 3.71
CA GLY A 138 -4.40 -24.58 3.36
C GLY A 138 -5.57 -23.83 2.74
N THR A 139 -5.64 -22.53 3.00
CA THR A 139 -6.73 -21.63 2.57
C THR A 139 -6.98 -21.72 1.05
N TYR A 140 -5.92 -21.80 0.26
CA TYR A 140 -5.99 -21.96 -1.20
C TYR A 140 -5.58 -23.36 -1.67
N GLY A 141 -5.49 -24.35 -0.77
CA GLY A 141 -5.13 -25.71 -1.12
C GLY A 141 -3.70 -25.87 -1.66
N ASP A 142 -2.78 -25.02 -1.24
CA ASP A 142 -1.40 -24.99 -1.74
C ASP A 142 -0.68 -26.33 -1.54
N ALA A 143 -1.08 -27.12 -0.53
CA ALA A 143 -0.56 -28.46 -0.30
C ALA A 143 -0.79 -29.43 -1.48
N LEU A 144 -1.82 -29.22 -2.32
CA LEU A 144 -2.03 -29.98 -3.56
C LEU A 144 -0.85 -29.82 -4.54
N PHE A 145 -0.16 -28.67 -4.48
CA PHE A 145 0.97 -28.32 -5.35
C PHE A 145 2.31 -28.36 -4.59
N GLY A 146 2.36 -29.09 -3.48
CA GLY A 146 3.59 -29.27 -2.69
C GLY A 146 3.96 -28.11 -1.77
N GLY A 147 3.02 -27.22 -1.48
CA GLY A 147 3.17 -26.16 -0.48
C GLY A 147 2.90 -26.64 0.95
N GLU A 148 3.18 -25.77 1.93
CA GLU A 148 3.00 -26.09 3.36
C GLU A 148 1.56 -25.87 3.85
N GLY A 149 0.70 -25.31 3.03
CA GLY A 149 -0.72 -25.06 3.33
C GLY A 149 -1.00 -23.70 3.96
N ASP A 150 0.03 -22.94 4.34
CA ASP A 150 -0.12 -21.57 4.82
C ASP A 150 -0.29 -20.62 3.62
N ALA A 151 -1.04 -19.54 3.83
CA ALA A 151 -1.29 -18.55 2.79
C ALA A 151 -1.19 -17.13 3.35
N GLY A 152 -0.56 -16.24 2.61
CA GLY A 152 -0.42 -14.88 3.08
C GLY A 152 0.34 -13.98 2.13
N VAL A 153 0.32 -12.71 2.47
CA VAL A 153 1.13 -11.68 1.82
C VAL A 153 1.76 -10.78 2.86
N ASN A 154 2.95 -10.29 2.55
CA ASN A 154 3.66 -9.34 3.37
C ASN A 154 4.30 -8.28 2.49
N LEU A 155 3.71 -7.08 2.45
CA LEU A 155 4.27 -5.89 1.82
C LEU A 155 4.65 -4.89 2.90
N SER A 156 5.88 -4.39 2.85
CA SER A 156 6.33 -3.28 3.70
C SER A 156 7.05 -2.25 2.85
N GLN A 157 6.74 -0.96 3.09
CA GLN A 157 7.33 0.16 2.35
C GLN A 157 7.89 1.20 3.30
N ALA A 158 9.11 1.66 3.02
CA ALA A 158 9.79 2.73 3.74
C ALA A 158 10.32 3.79 2.77
N PHE A 159 10.35 5.03 3.24
CA PHE A 159 10.75 6.21 2.47
C PHE A 159 11.85 6.96 3.19
N LEU A 160 12.80 7.46 2.41
CA LEU A 160 13.80 8.44 2.83
C LEU A 160 13.60 9.70 1.97
N ASP A 161 13.16 10.79 2.62
CA ASP A 161 12.97 12.09 1.97
C ASP A 161 14.15 13.00 2.28
N LEU A 162 14.75 13.58 1.24
CA LEU A 162 15.74 14.65 1.32
C LEU A 162 15.06 15.93 0.83
N THR A 163 14.81 16.86 1.74
CA THR A 163 13.97 18.03 1.50
C THR A 163 14.78 19.31 1.54
N TRP A 164 14.51 20.18 0.56
CA TRP A 164 14.83 21.60 0.58
C TRP A 164 13.56 22.41 0.44
N ALA A 165 13.44 23.48 1.23
CA ALA A 165 12.34 24.42 1.14
C ALA A 165 12.82 25.85 1.32
N LYS A 166 12.04 26.78 0.77
CA LYS A 166 12.31 28.22 0.90
C LYS A 166 11.03 28.98 1.16
N GLN A 167 11.07 29.79 2.22
CA GLN A 167 10.09 30.83 2.48
C GLN A 167 10.48 32.08 1.67
N PHE A 168 9.63 32.47 0.73
CA PHE A 168 9.85 33.63 -0.15
C PHE A 168 9.30 34.94 0.46
N SER A 169 8.27 34.81 1.27
CA SER A 169 7.65 35.91 2.03
C SER A 169 6.92 35.35 3.24
N ASP A 170 6.34 36.18 4.06
CA ASP A 170 5.52 35.76 5.20
C ASP A 170 4.26 34.98 4.77
N HIS A 171 3.90 35.06 3.49
CA HIS A 171 2.68 34.45 2.94
C HIS A 171 2.90 33.24 2.04
N ILE A 172 4.14 32.86 1.70
CA ILE A 172 4.39 31.75 0.80
C ILE A 172 5.74 31.06 1.06
N SER A 173 5.68 29.75 1.11
CA SER A 173 6.84 28.87 1.06
C SER A 173 6.63 27.78 0.01
N LEU A 174 7.71 27.38 -0.67
CA LEU A 174 7.77 26.26 -1.58
C LEU A 174 8.79 25.25 -1.06
N GLY A 175 8.53 23.97 -1.32
CA GLY A 175 9.43 22.89 -0.92
C GLY A 175 9.48 21.79 -1.96
N VAL A 176 10.62 21.12 -2.02
CA VAL A 176 10.83 19.93 -2.85
C VAL A 176 11.54 18.87 -2.04
N SER A 177 11.12 17.62 -2.20
CA SER A 177 11.82 16.47 -1.64
C SER A 177 12.19 15.48 -2.75
N ALA A 178 13.43 15.03 -2.74
CA ALA A 178 13.82 13.81 -3.42
C ALA A 178 13.45 12.64 -2.51
N ILE A 179 12.75 11.66 -3.06
CA ILE A 179 12.30 10.47 -2.35
C ILE A 179 13.10 9.28 -2.81
N LEU A 180 13.69 8.54 -1.87
CA LEU A 180 14.18 7.18 -2.08
C LEU A 180 13.22 6.24 -1.37
N ALA A 181 12.66 5.28 -2.10
CA ALA A 181 11.73 4.29 -1.56
C ALA A 181 12.35 2.90 -1.60
N GLY A 182 12.15 2.15 -0.53
CA GLY A 182 12.43 0.72 -0.46
C GLY A 182 11.16 -0.04 -0.12
N GLN A 183 10.96 -1.19 -0.76
CA GLN A 183 9.86 -2.08 -0.43
C GLN A 183 10.31 -3.52 -0.40
N MET A 184 9.64 -4.30 0.44
CA MET A 184 9.81 -5.73 0.58
C MET A 184 8.47 -6.40 0.36
N PHE A 185 8.46 -7.48 -0.40
CA PHE A 185 7.27 -8.29 -0.65
C PHE A 185 7.56 -9.78 -0.46
N GLU A 186 6.56 -10.50 -0.01
CA GLU A 186 6.52 -11.95 0.15
C GLU A 186 5.09 -12.44 -0.04
N ALA A 187 4.91 -13.52 -0.77
CA ALA A 187 3.62 -14.19 -0.93
C ALA A 187 3.79 -15.71 -0.77
N GLU A 188 2.86 -16.30 -0.03
CA GLU A 188 2.82 -17.72 0.25
C GLU A 188 1.44 -18.31 -0.07
N GLY A 189 1.40 -19.61 -0.41
CA GLY A 189 0.18 -20.36 -0.55
C GLY A 189 -0.64 -20.08 -1.80
N VAL A 190 -0.06 -19.47 -2.85
CA VAL A 190 -0.77 -19.13 -4.08
C VAL A 190 -0.37 -19.99 -5.30
N ARG A 191 0.30 -21.13 -5.11
CA ARG A 191 0.70 -22.05 -6.21
C ARG A 191 -0.49 -22.62 -6.99
N THR A 192 -1.66 -22.72 -6.38
CA THR A 192 -2.91 -23.11 -7.05
C THR A 192 -3.26 -22.24 -8.24
N PHE A 193 -2.74 -21.00 -8.29
CA PHE A 193 -2.95 -20.08 -9.40
C PHE A 193 -1.94 -20.27 -10.55
N ALA A 194 -1.09 -21.30 -10.51
CA ALA A 194 -0.04 -21.55 -11.50
C ALA A 194 -0.57 -21.59 -12.94
N GLN A 195 -1.72 -22.22 -13.18
CA GLN A 195 -2.34 -22.30 -14.50
C GLN A 195 -2.75 -20.94 -15.09
N TYR A 196 -2.90 -19.91 -14.25
CA TYR A 196 -3.25 -18.55 -14.68
C TYR A 196 -2.03 -17.68 -14.95
N THR A 197 -0.81 -18.24 -14.87
CA THR A 197 0.41 -17.48 -15.13
C THR A 197 0.76 -17.44 -16.62
N LYS A 198 1.49 -16.41 -17.00
CA LYS A 198 2.00 -16.27 -18.36
C LYS A 198 2.98 -17.40 -18.70
N THR A 199 3.85 -17.76 -17.76
CA THR A 199 4.79 -18.87 -17.90
C THR A 199 4.07 -20.17 -18.27
N PHE A 200 2.99 -20.49 -17.56
CA PHE A 200 2.20 -21.69 -17.85
C PHE A 200 1.48 -21.58 -19.21
N ALA A 201 0.89 -20.44 -19.52
CA ALA A 201 0.12 -20.23 -20.74
C ALA A 201 0.98 -20.19 -22.03
N GLU A 202 2.24 -19.78 -21.92
CA GLU A 202 3.19 -19.73 -23.04
C GLU A 202 4.06 -21.00 -23.16
N SER A 203 3.79 -22.03 -22.36
CA SER A 203 4.50 -23.30 -22.43
C SER A 203 4.41 -23.92 -23.82
N SER A 204 5.55 -24.36 -24.33
CA SER A 204 5.65 -25.00 -25.66
C SER A 204 5.04 -26.39 -25.72
N ASN A 205 4.85 -27.05 -24.58
CA ASN A 205 4.29 -28.39 -24.48
C ASN A 205 3.02 -28.40 -23.61
N PRO A 206 1.81 -28.39 -24.22
CA PRO A 206 0.57 -28.40 -23.46
C PRO A 206 0.34 -29.66 -22.60
N MET A 207 1.03 -30.77 -22.88
CA MET A 207 0.93 -31.98 -22.07
C MET A 207 1.87 -32.00 -20.86
N MET A 208 2.89 -31.14 -20.86
CA MET A 208 3.83 -30.94 -19.76
C MET A 208 4.13 -29.43 -19.67
N PRO A 209 3.18 -28.63 -19.17
CA PRO A 209 3.35 -27.19 -19.12
C PRO A 209 4.47 -26.78 -18.17
N ASP A 210 5.14 -25.69 -18.49
CA ASP A 210 6.15 -25.08 -17.65
C ASP A 210 5.49 -24.54 -16.38
N MET A 211 5.93 -25.01 -15.22
CA MET A 211 5.41 -24.53 -13.95
C MET A 211 6.10 -23.22 -13.54
N PRO A 212 5.34 -22.19 -13.12
CA PRO A 212 5.93 -20.93 -12.67
C PRO A 212 6.76 -21.15 -11.41
N THR A 213 7.99 -20.66 -11.42
CA THR A 213 8.89 -20.71 -10.26
C THR A 213 8.82 -19.44 -9.41
N ASN A 214 8.38 -18.32 -10.00
CA ASN A 214 8.37 -17.00 -9.38
C ASN A 214 6.95 -16.53 -9.02
N LEU A 215 6.11 -17.45 -8.52
CA LEU A 215 4.72 -17.18 -8.17
C LEU A 215 4.48 -17.08 -6.66
N SER A 216 5.05 -17.99 -5.88
CA SER A 216 4.73 -18.17 -4.46
C SER A 216 5.86 -18.83 -3.71
N ASN A 217 5.96 -18.57 -2.40
CA ASN A 217 6.88 -19.23 -1.48
C ASN A 217 8.37 -19.02 -1.81
N ASN A 218 8.72 -17.87 -2.37
CA ASN A 218 10.09 -17.52 -2.77
C ASN A 218 10.81 -16.63 -1.74
N GLY A 219 10.22 -16.52 -0.53
CA GLY A 219 10.74 -15.67 0.53
C GLY A 219 10.63 -14.18 0.19
N LYS A 220 11.50 -13.37 0.79
CA LYS A 220 11.43 -11.90 0.68
C LYS A 220 12.12 -11.39 -0.56
N SER A 221 11.38 -10.71 -1.43
CA SER A 221 11.88 -9.94 -2.55
C SER A 221 11.98 -8.46 -2.19
N TRP A 222 13.04 -7.79 -2.63
CA TRP A 222 13.30 -6.38 -2.34
C TRP A 222 13.32 -5.56 -3.62
N SER A 223 12.73 -4.39 -3.55
CA SER A 223 12.67 -3.45 -4.66
C SER A 223 12.93 -2.04 -4.15
N TYR A 224 13.58 -1.23 -4.99
CA TYR A 224 13.95 0.15 -4.69
C TYR A 224 13.50 1.06 -5.81
N GLY A 225 13.18 2.30 -5.46
CA GLY A 225 12.73 3.29 -6.42
C GLY A 225 12.97 4.71 -5.94
N TYR A 226 12.67 5.66 -6.81
CA TYR A 226 12.82 7.07 -6.51
C TYR A 226 11.68 7.89 -7.10
N GLY A 227 11.42 9.02 -6.46
CA GLY A 227 10.38 9.95 -6.87
C GLY A 227 10.65 11.35 -6.35
N LEU A 228 9.72 12.24 -6.63
CA LEU A 228 9.77 13.63 -6.19
C LEU A 228 8.47 14.00 -5.47
N LYS A 229 8.61 14.92 -4.53
CA LYS A 229 7.49 15.56 -3.86
C LYS A 229 7.69 17.06 -3.92
N VAL A 230 6.65 17.79 -4.28
CA VAL A 230 6.64 19.24 -4.28
C VAL A 230 5.52 19.73 -3.38
N GLY A 231 5.71 20.85 -2.72
CA GLY A 231 4.72 21.40 -1.81
C GLY A 231 4.68 22.93 -1.83
N ILE A 232 3.52 23.44 -1.44
CA ILE A 232 3.24 24.85 -1.21
C ILE A 232 2.63 24.97 0.18
N HIS A 233 3.07 25.98 0.91
CA HIS A 233 2.46 26.40 2.18
C HIS A 233 2.24 27.90 2.12
N ALA A 234 1.00 28.33 2.34
CA ALA A 234 0.58 29.71 2.22
C ALA A 234 -0.18 30.16 3.48
N PRO A 235 0.50 30.75 4.48
CA PRO A 235 -0.14 31.48 5.56
C PRO A 235 -0.83 32.73 4.97
N LEU A 236 -2.16 32.71 4.85
CA LEU A 236 -2.94 33.83 4.31
C LEU A 236 -3.12 34.93 5.34
N THR A 237 -3.27 34.53 6.59
CA THR A 237 -3.39 35.40 7.76
C THR A 237 -2.75 34.70 8.97
N ASP A 238 -2.65 35.38 10.11
CA ASP A 238 -2.21 34.78 11.37
C ASP A 238 -3.09 33.62 11.85
N ARG A 239 -4.26 33.46 11.24
CA ARG A 239 -5.26 32.44 11.63
C ARG A 239 -5.57 31.41 10.56
N VAL A 240 -5.23 31.65 9.30
CA VAL A 240 -5.61 30.79 8.18
C VAL A 240 -4.40 30.50 7.32
N ALA A 241 -4.13 29.21 7.07
CA ALA A 241 -3.11 28.76 6.16
C ALA A 241 -3.66 27.73 5.17
N LEU A 242 -3.16 27.75 3.96
CA LEU A 242 -3.41 26.74 2.91
C LEU A 242 -2.15 25.92 2.69
N GLY A 243 -2.34 24.65 2.33
CA GLY A 243 -1.27 23.74 1.95
C GLY A 243 -1.66 22.92 0.74
N ALA A 244 -0.69 22.65 -0.12
CA ALA A 244 -0.82 21.71 -1.21
C ALA A 244 0.46 20.90 -1.35
N MET A 245 0.34 19.63 -1.71
CA MET A 245 1.48 18.74 -1.98
C MET A 245 1.12 17.78 -3.10
N TYR A 246 2.06 17.56 -4.00
CA TYR A 246 2.00 16.51 -5.00
C TYR A 246 3.24 15.65 -4.92
N GLN A 247 3.02 14.33 -4.83
CA GLN A 247 4.05 13.31 -4.95
C GLN A 247 3.88 12.60 -6.29
N THR A 248 4.95 12.52 -7.05
CA THR A 248 4.95 11.76 -8.31
C THR A 248 4.73 10.26 -8.03
N LYS A 249 4.27 9.53 -9.04
CA LYS A 249 4.40 8.08 -9.05
C LYS A 249 5.88 7.72 -8.84
N ILE A 250 6.16 6.82 -7.92
CA ILE A 250 7.49 6.30 -7.69
C ILE A 250 7.63 5.02 -8.49
N LYS A 251 8.51 5.08 -9.50
CA LYS A 251 8.84 3.89 -10.27
C LYS A 251 9.77 3.02 -9.44
N MET A 252 9.31 1.82 -9.14
CA MET A 252 10.06 0.81 -8.39
C MET A 252 10.75 -0.16 -9.34
N GLY A 253 11.81 -0.83 -8.87
CA GLY A 253 12.32 -2.04 -9.51
C GLY A 253 11.29 -3.18 -9.38
N ASP A 254 11.45 -4.22 -10.17
CA ASP A 254 10.56 -5.37 -10.13
C ASP A 254 10.87 -6.29 -8.94
N PHE A 255 9.89 -7.02 -8.47
CA PHE A 255 10.05 -8.13 -7.54
C PHE A 255 10.34 -9.41 -8.34
N ASP A 256 11.61 -9.67 -8.61
CA ASP A 256 12.05 -10.77 -9.49
C ASP A 256 11.51 -12.14 -9.01
N GLU A 257 11.49 -12.38 -7.70
CA GLU A 257 11.00 -13.61 -7.09
C GLU A 257 9.47 -13.78 -7.21
N TYR A 258 8.77 -12.72 -7.66
CA TYR A 258 7.32 -12.69 -7.86
C TYR A 258 6.92 -12.20 -9.27
N SER A 259 7.80 -12.43 -10.25
CA SER A 259 7.57 -12.02 -11.65
C SER A 259 6.41 -12.77 -12.31
N ASP A 260 6.06 -13.95 -11.84
CA ASP A 260 4.87 -14.71 -12.29
C ASP A 260 3.57 -14.27 -11.57
N LEU A 261 3.66 -13.43 -10.52
CA LEU A 261 2.50 -12.99 -9.75
C LEU A 261 2.02 -11.63 -10.20
N PHE A 262 2.90 -10.62 -10.16
CA PHE A 262 2.50 -9.23 -10.42
C PHE A 262 2.44 -8.91 -11.90
N ALA A 263 1.47 -8.07 -12.26
CA ALA A 263 1.36 -7.53 -13.61
C ALA A 263 2.67 -6.87 -14.05
N GLY A 264 3.06 -7.11 -15.32
CA GLY A 264 4.28 -6.55 -15.88
C GLY A 264 5.57 -7.26 -15.46
N GLY A 265 5.49 -8.49 -14.93
CA GLY A 265 6.66 -9.29 -14.58
C GLY A 265 7.31 -8.93 -13.24
N GLY A 266 6.51 -8.61 -12.23
CA GLY A 266 6.99 -8.27 -10.89
C GLY A 266 6.85 -6.79 -10.52
N SER A 267 6.26 -5.98 -11.38
CA SER A 267 6.16 -4.53 -11.17
C SER A 267 5.14 -4.17 -10.08
N PHE A 268 5.58 -3.38 -9.11
CA PHE A 268 4.72 -2.84 -8.05
C PHE A 268 5.13 -1.41 -7.72
N ASP A 269 4.76 -0.47 -8.58
CA ASP A 269 5.03 0.96 -8.39
C ASP A 269 4.24 1.53 -7.21
N ILE A 270 4.70 2.66 -6.68
CA ILE A 270 3.97 3.40 -5.65
C ILE A 270 3.20 4.54 -6.33
N PRO A 271 1.87 4.62 -6.16
CA PRO A 271 1.03 5.57 -6.89
C PRO A 271 1.35 7.03 -6.56
N ALA A 272 1.06 7.91 -7.49
CA ALA A 272 1.06 9.34 -7.25
C ALA A 272 0.01 9.73 -6.19
N ASN A 273 0.26 10.85 -5.50
CA ASN A 273 -0.60 11.32 -4.42
C ASN A 273 -0.66 12.86 -4.42
N LEU A 274 -1.87 13.41 -4.33
CA LEU A 274 -2.13 14.83 -4.17
C LEU A 274 -2.78 15.08 -2.81
N LYS A 275 -2.31 16.10 -2.09
CA LYS A 275 -2.96 16.58 -0.87
C LYS A 275 -3.23 18.07 -0.99
N LEU A 276 -4.40 18.49 -0.55
CA LEU A 276 -4.81 19.87 -0.41
C LEU A 276 -5.38 20.07 0.99
N GLY A 277 -5.14 21.20 1.63
CA GLY A 277 -5.69 21.41 2.94
C GLY A 277 -5.71 22.84 3.42
N LEU A 278 -6.56 23.03 4.42
CA LEU A 278 -6.81 24.29 5.11
C LEU A 278 -6.60 24.09 6.61
N THR A 279 -5.83 24.96 7.21
CA THR A 279 -5.72 25.08 8.67
C THR A 279 -6.32 26.41 9.12
N ALA A 280 -7.19 26.38 10.14
CA ALA A 280 -7.80 27.56 10.73
C ALA A 280 -7.65 27.57 12.24
N LYS A 281 -7.02 28.60 12.79
CA LYS A 281 -7.02 28.92 14.22
C LYS A 281 -8.34 29.60 14.57
N VAL A 282 -9.33 28.80 14.96
CA VAL A 282 -10.69 29.25 15.30
C VAL A 282 -10.69 30.14 16.54
N SER A 283 -9.80 29.83 17.50
CA SER A 283 -9.52 30.61 18.68
C SER A 283 -8.06 30.44 19.11
N GLU A 284 -7.63 31.14 20.17
CA GLU A 284 -6.28 30.96 20.73
C GLU A 284 -6.02 29.54 21.25
N ARG A 285 -7.08 28.78 21.48
CA ARG A 285 -7.01 27.42 22.02
C ARG A 285 -7.42 26.34 21.02
N LEU A 286 -8.12 26.67 19.91
CA LEU A 286 -8.67 25.71 18.97
C LEU A 286 -8.15 25.95 17.55
N THR A 287 -7.48 24.96 17.01
CA THR A 287 -7.10 24.88 15.60
C THR A 287 -7.86 23.75 14.94
N MET A 288 -8.39 23.96 13.76
CA MET A 288 -9.08 22.98 12.94
C MET A 288 -8.37 22.83 11.59
N ASN A 289 -8.33 21.58 11.11
CA ASN A 289 -7.78 21.22 9.82
C ASN A 289 -8.84 20.54 8.98
N PHE A 290 -8.83 20.82 7.69
CA PHE A 290 -9.59 20.11 6.68
C PHE A 290 -8.66 19.81 5.51
N ASP A 291 -8.47 18.52 5.21
CA ASP A 291 -7.61 18.07 4.11
C ASP A 291 -8.39 17.17 3.15
N LEU A 292 -7.99 17.22 1.88
CA LEU A 292 -8.36 16.30 0.84
C LEU A 292 -7.08 15.59 0.38
N GLU A 293 -7.11 14.27 0.32
CA GLU A 293 -6.04 13.44 -0.22
C GLU A 293 -6.58 12.60 -1.38
N HIS A 294 -5.91 12.64 -2.53
CA HIS A 294 -6.24 11.83 -3.70
C HIS A 294 -5.05 10.97 -4.08
N THR A 295 -5.28 9.67 -4.29
CA THR A 295 -4.25 8.70 -4.67
C THR A 295 -4.69 7.95 -5.92
N TRP A 296 -3.83 7.94 -6.94
CA TRP A 296 -4.08 7.28 -8.24
C TRP A 296 -3.68 5.80 -8.19
N PHE A 297 -4.44 4.98 -7.49
CA PHE A 297 -4.19 3.55 -7.38
C PHE A 297 -4.37 2.81 -8.71
N SER A 298 -5.27 3.26 -9.58
CA SER A 298 -5.54 2.67 -10.89
C SER A 298 -4.35 2.76 -11.85
N ASP A 299 -3.42 3.70 -11.64
CA ASP A 299 -2.22 3.88 -12.45
C ASP A 299 -1.12 2.81 -12.18
N VAL A 300 -1.33 1.95 -11.19
CA VAL A 300 -0.40 0.87 -10.84
C VAL A 300 -1.04 -0.47 -11.21
N PRO A 301 -0.62 -1.14 -12.28
CA PRO A 301 -1.27 -2.36 -12.78
C PRO A 301 -1.46 -3.46 -11.75
N ALA A 302 -0.46 -3.72 -10.89
CA ALA A 302 -0.56 -4.70 -9.82
C ALA A 302 -1.66 -4.39 -8.79
N VAL A 303 -2.09 -3.13 -8.69
CA VAL A 303 -3.13 -2.66 -7.76
C VAL A 303 -4.45 -2.41 -8.49
N GLY A 304 -4.42 -1.69 -9.61
CA GLY A 304 -5.61 -1.23 -10.33
C GLY A 304 -6.20 -2.22 -11.34
N ASN A 305 -5.42 -3.13 -11.89
CA ASN A 305 -5.98 -4.09 -12.85
C ASN A 305 -7.09 -4.92 -12.20
N PRO A 306 -8.23 -5.12 -12.89
CA PRO A 306 -9.30 -5.97 -12.40
C PRO A 306 -8.84 -7.42 -12.21
N ILE A 307 -9.20 -8.03 -11.08
CA ILE A 307 -8.91 -9.46 -10.84
C ILE A 307 -9.52 -10.37 -11.90
N GLN A 308 -10.66 -9.96 -12.49
CA GLN A 308 -11.36 -10.66 -13.55
C GLN A 308 -10.52 -10.82 -14.84
N ASN A 309 -9.43 -10.09 -14.98
CA ASN A 309 -8.49 -10.26 -16.07
C ASN A 309 -7.91 -11.69 -16.10
N LEU A 310 -7.81 -12.37 -14.95
CA LEU A 310 -7.40 -13.77 -14.88
C LEU A 310 -8.25 -14.68 -15.75
N PHE A 311 -9.55 -14.40 -15.88
CA PHE A 311 -10.47 -15.21 -16.71
C PHE A 311 -10.26 -15.00 -18.22
N LYS A 312 -9.49 -13.99 -18.63
CA LYS A 312 -9.10 -13.74 -20.02
C LYS A 312 -7.78 -14.41 -20.40
N CYS A 313 -7.05 -14.97 -19.42
CA CYS A 313 -5.87 -15.80 -19.68
C CYS A 313 -6.28 -17.04 -20.49
N PRO A 314 -5.55 -17.46 -21.54
CA PRO A 314 -5.91 -18.60 -22.38
C PRO A 314 -6.18 -19.88 -21.61
N THR A 315 -5.41 -20.13 -20.56
CA THR A 315 -5.49 -21.33 -19.72
C THR A 315 -6.59 -21.30 -18.67
N ALA A 316 -7.33 -20.18 -18.56
CA ALA A 316 -8.50 -20.09 -17.65
C ALA A 316 -9.75 -20.85 -18.17
N GLY A 317 -9.72 -21.37 -19.39
CA GLY A 317 -10.85 -22.12 -19.95
C GLY A 317 -12.08 -21.28 -20.33
N GLN A 318 -11.96 -19.95 -20.36
CA GLN A 318 -13.04 -19.01 -20.66
C GLN A 318 -12.94 -18.43 -22.10
N GLY A 319 -12.14 -19.06 -22.97
CA GLY A 319 -11.97 -18.63 -24.36
C GLY A 319 -11.04 -17.45 -24.58
N GLY A 320 -10.24 -17.07 -23.59
CA GLY A 320 -9.20 -16.07 -23.74
C GLY A 320 -8.10 -16.55 -24.70
N THR A 321 -7.44 -15.59 -25.39
CA THR A 321 -6.37 -15.89 -26.37
C THR A 321 -5.11 -15.05 -26.16
N ASP A 322 -5.13 -14.10 -25.22
CA ASP A 322 -4.07 -13.12 -24.99
C ASP A 322 -3.38 -13.36 -23.64
N THR A 323 -2.14 -13.83 -23.68
CA THR A 323 -1.33 -14.14 -22.51
C THR A 323 -0.96 -12.90 -21.68
N SER A 324 -1.12 -11.69 -22.21
CA SER A 324 -0.93 -10.46 -21.44
C SER A 324 -1.88 -10.32 -20.24
N TYR A 325 -3.02 -11.02 -20.25
CA TYR A 325 -3.99 -11.06 -19.15
C TYR A 325 -3.67 -12.09 -18.07
N CYS A 326 -2.73 -12.98 -18.31
CA CYS A 326 -2.27 -13.93 -17.29
C CYS A 326 -1.47 -13.22 -16.20
N LEU A 327 -1.35 -13.82 -15.02
CA LEU A 327 -0.44 -13.36 -13.97
C LEU A 327 0.98 -13.25 -14.54
N GLY A 328 1.74 -12.24 -14.14
CA GLY A 328 3.02 -11.90 -14.75
C GLY A 328 2.92 -11.11 -16.05
N GLY A 329 1.79 -11.16 -16.76
CA GLY A 329 1.54 -10.40 -17.99
C GLY A 329 1.23 -8.93 -17.70
N SER A 330 1.41 -8.04 -18.70
CA SER A 330 1.23 -6.59 -18.52
C SER A 330 -0.19 -6.15 -18.12
N ARG A 331 -1.19 -6.99 -18.42
CA ARG A 331 -2.61 -6.83 -18.06
C ARG A 331 -3.07 -7.86 -17.03
N GLY A 332 -2.14 -8.55 -16.38
CA GLY A 332 -2.41 -9.54 -15.34
C GLY A 332 -3.33 -9.00 -14.26
N GLY A 333 -4.06 -9.86 -13.58
CA GLY A 333 -4.97 -9.49 -12.51
C GLY A 333 -4.23 -8.78 -11.37
N GLY A 334 -4.83 -7.69 -10.90
CA GLY A 334 -4.43 -6.96 -9.70
C GLY A 334 -5.55 -7.00 -8.67
N PHE A 335 -5.57 -6.03 -7.74
CA PHE A 335 -6.62 -5.95 -6.72
C PHE A 335 -7.92 -5.29 -7.21
N GLY A 336 -7.92 -4.69 -8.40
CA GLY A 336 -9.08 -3.99 -8.96
C GLY A 336 -9.41 -2.69 -8.22
N TRP A 337 -8.41 -2.05 -7.59
CA TRP A 337 -8.64 -0.80 -6.88
C TRP A 337 -8.76 0.36 -7.84
N GLU A 338 -9.76 1.18 -7.61
CA GLU A 338 -9.95 2.48 -8.23
C GLU A 338 -9.15 3.56 -7.51
N ASP A 339 -9.11 4.76 -8.07
CA ASP A 339 -8.53 5.92 -7.43
C ASP A 339 -9.30 6.27 -6.16
N MET A 340 -8.56 6.70 -5.14
CA MET A 340 -9.15 6.96 -3.83
C MET A 340 -9.05 8.44 -3.47
N THR A 341 -10.19 9.03 -3.09
CA THR A 341 -10.25 10.36 -2.49
C THR A 341 -10.67 10.26 -1.04
N VAL A 342 -9.86 10.84 -0.15
CA VAL A 342 -10.08 10.82 1.31
C VAL A 342 -10.23 12.26 1.80
N TYR A 343 -11.31 12.53 2.51
CA TYR A 343 -11.53 13.78 3.23
C TYR A 343 -11.17 13.58 4.69
N LYS A 344 -10.39 14.50 5.25
CA LYS A 344 -9.89 14.43 6.62
C LYS A 344 -10.25 15.70 7.37
N ILE A 345 -10.74 15.53 8.58
CA ILE A 345 -11.00 16.62 9.52
C ILE A 345 -10.27 16.30 10.80
N GLY A 346 -9.54 17.27 11.31
CA GLY A 346 -8.84 17.15 12.58
C GLY A 346 -8.93 18.45 13.36
N MET A 347 -8.74 18.33 14.67
CA MET A 347 -8.67 19.50 15.55
C MET A 347 -7.60 19.32 16.61
N ALA A 348 -7.02 20.43 17.03
CA ALA A 348 -6.11 20.51 18.16
C ALA A 348 -6.65 21.54 19.15
N TRP A 349 -6.94 21.11 20.39
CA TRP A 349 -7.47 21.95 21.44
C TRP A 349 -6.51 22.03 22.62
N LYS A 350 -6.03 23.24 22.92
CA LYS A 350 -5.17 23.52 24.08
C LYS A 350 -6.02 23.66 25.36
N SER A 351 -5.83 22.73 26.29
CA SER A 351 -6.48 22.74 27.60
C SER A 351 -5.44 23.15 28.65
N GLY A 352 -5.43 24.44 29.01
CA GLY A 352 -4.38 25.01 29.87
C GLY A 352 -3.08 25.28 29.10
N GLU A 353 -1.95 25.28 29.81
CA GLU A 353 -0.62 25.57 29.24
C GLU A 353 0.08 24.30 28.73
N ASP A 354 -0.16 23.14 29.35
CA ASP A 354 0.62 21.94 29.15
C ASP A 354 -0.09 20.85 28.29
N TRP A 355 -1.40 20.97 28.05
CA TRP A 355 -2.17 19.90 27.42
C TRP A 355 -2.74 20.33 26.07
N THR A 356 -2.54 19.49 25.07
CA THR A 356 -3.19 19.63 23.76
C THR A 356 -3.90 18.31 23.41
N TRP A 357 -5.21 18.39 23.23
CA TRP A 357 -6.04 17.27 22.76
C TRP A 357 -6.14 17.33 21.25
N ARG A 358 -6.01 16.18 20.62
CA ARG A 358 -6.11 16.01 19.18
C ARG A 358 -7.04 14.85 18.84
#